data_718225f829008018a1795820591e0bcf
#
_entry.id   718225f829008018a1795820591e0bcf
#
_cell.length_a   1.000
_cell.length_b   1.000
_cell.length_c   1.000
_cell.angle_alpha   90.00
_cell.angle_beta   90.00
_cell.angle_gamma   90.00
#
_symmetry.space_group_name_H-M   'P 1'
#
loop_
_entity.id
_entity.type
_entity.pdbx_description
1 polymer ?
#
loop_
_entity_poly.entity_id
_entity_poly.type
_entity_poly.pdbx_seq_one_letter_code
_entity_poly.pdbx_strand_id
1 'polypeptide(L)'
;MTNQYMTKLYHDLLSNSPQTVTIDIPADMGTGQISQVVTKQGAVVSDWKMNYFSDMNVQGVSCEDYIQLLFCFNDGVSWNIADARQCVSIQKGESCIYRGHGKMEYLCYSGKTNFLFKNIKIPMPYFHKILSDYFEDSEIDAYEKKLLTGISKVSITPYMEHIFAELKDFTQYRGGLGYLFLESKVFELLSVYLSAVSYTHLTLP
;
A
#
# COMPACT_ATOMS: atom_id res chain seq x y z
N MET A 1 -23.11 6.67 -1.26
CA MET A 1 -22.64 7.68 -2.25
C MET A 1 -21.17 7.54 -2.62
N THR A 2 -20.33 6.88 -1.85
CA THR A 2 -18.87 6.75 -2.06
C THR A 2 -18.51 5.83 -3.25
N ASN A 3 -19.33 4.84 -3.58
CA ASN A 3 -18.97 3.79 -4.54
C ASN A 3 -19.02 4.26 -6.02
N GLN A 4 -19.97 5.11 -6.39
CA GLN A 4 -20.07 5.62 -7.77
C GLN A 4 -18.98 6.63 -8.12
N TYR A 5 -18.54 7.43 -7.13
CA TYR A 5 -17.46 8.40 -7.32
C TYR A 5 -16.13 7.69 -7.55
N MET A 6 -15.84 6.65 -6.75
CA MET A 6 -14.63 5.83 -6.90
C MET A 6 -14.61 5.04 -8.21
N THR A 7 -15.77 4.54 -8.67
CA THR A 7 -15.87 3.82 -9.95
C THR A 7 -15.62 4.75 -11.15
N LYS A 8 -16.13 5.98 -11.10
CA LYS A 8 -15.87 6.99 -12.11
C LYS A 8 -14.41 7.42 -12.14
N LEU A 9 -13.83 7.61 -10.95
CA LEU A 9 -12.41 7.90 -10.76
C LEU A 9 -11.52 6.81 -11.39
N TYR A 10 -11.86 5.54 -11.18
CA TYR A 10 -11.17 4.40 -11.78
C TYR A 10 -11.24 4.39 -13.31
N HIS A 11 -12.39 4.78 -13.87
CA HIS A 11 -12.57 4.87 -15.33
C HIS A 11 -11.72 5.98 -15.96
N ASP A 12 -11.62 7.13 -15.29
CA ASP A 12 -10.85 8.27 -15.79
C ASP A 12 -9.33 8.03 -15.66
N LEU A 13 -8.90 7.18 -14.73
CA LEU A 13 -7.49 6.76 -14.54
C LEU A 13 -6.97 5.82 -15.65
N LEU A 14 -7.84 5.18 -16.41
CA LEU A 14 -7.47 4.28 -17.50
C LEU A 14 -7.16 5.00 -18.82
N SER A 15 -7.07 6.33 -18.80
CA SER A 15 -6.60 7.10 -19.97
C SER A 15 -5.13 6.76 -20.30
N ASN A 16 -4.69 7.12 -21.50
CA ASN A 16 -3.42 6.68 -22.11
C ASN A 16 -2.11 7.03 -21.35
N SER A 17 -2.19 7.72 -20.21
CA SER A 17 -1.04 8.05 -19.35
C SER A 17 -1.43 7.87 -17.88
N PRO A 18 -0.47 7.54 -16.98
CA PRO A 18 -0.76 7.49 -15.56
C PRO A 18 -1.18 8.88 -15.07
N GLN A 19 -2.28 8.93 -14.34
CA GLN A 19 -2.79 10.17 -13.75
C GLN A 19 -2.82 10.05 -12.24
N THR A 20 -2.41 11.11 -11.56
CA THR A 20 -2.58 11.21 -10.11
C THR A 20 -3.98 11.72 -9.81
N VAL A 21 -4.70 10.98 -8.98
CA VAL A 21 -5.96 11.42 -8.39
C VAL A 21 -5.69 11.84 -6.97
N THR A 22 -6.20 12.99 -6.59
CA THR A 22 -6.05 13.55 -5.25
C THR A 22 -7.42 13.76 -4.62
N ILE A 23 -7.54 13.32 -3.37
CA ILE A 23 -8.73 13.48 -2.53
C ILE A 23 -8.31 14.29 -1.30
N ASP A 24 -8.92 15.45 -1.10
CA ASP A 24 -8.68 16.26 0.10
C ASP A 24 -9.47 15.70 1.29
N ILE A 25 -8.88 15.80 2.48
CA ILE A 25 -9.61 15.53 3.72
C ILE A 25 -10.67 16.63 3.90
N PRO A 26 -11.93 16.27 4.21
CA PRO A 26 -12.98 17.25 4.45
C PRO A 26 -12.55 18.27 5.51
N ALA A 27 -12.75 19.56 5.20
CA ALA A 27 -12.23 20.68 6.01
C ALA A 27 -12.82 20.75 7.44
N ASP A 28 -13.95 20.12 7.68
CA ASP A 28 -14.57 19.95 9.00
C ASP A 28 -13.99 18.81 9.82
N MET A 29 -13.29 17.87 9.18
CA MET A 29 -12.68 16.69 9.82
C MET A 29 -11.18 16.87 10.09
N GLY A 30 -10.48 17.62 9.23
CA GLY A 30 -9.03 17.73 9.34
C GLY A 30 -8.39 18.50 8.19
N THR A 31 -7.10 18.27 8.02
CA THR A 31 -6.32 18.78 6.90
C THR A 31 -5.50 17.67 6.26
N GLY A 32 -5.18 17.82 4.99
CA GLY A 32 -4.35 16.89 4.25
C GLY A 32 -5.02 16.34 3.01
N GLN A 33 -4.36 15.39 2.40
CA GLN A 33 -4.80 14.81 1.13
C GLN A 33 -4.31 13.37 0.97
N ILE A 34 -5.05 12.61 0.19
CA ILE A 34 -4.69 11.27 -0.29
C ILE A 34 -4.50 11.38 -1.80
N SER A 35 -3.32 11.06 -2.30
CA SER A 35 -3.06 10.99 -3.73
C SER A 35 -2.79 9.56 -4.17
N GLN A 36 -3.26 9.19 -5.35
CA GLN A 36 -3.12 7.84 -5.90
C GLN A 36 -2.77 7.89 -7.38
N VAL A 37 -1.98 6.92 -7.80
CA VAL A 37 -1.74 6.60 -9.20
C VAL A 37 -1.87 5.10 -9.41
N VAL A 38 -2.44 4.69 -10.54
CA VAL A 38 -2.66 3.27 -10.87
C VAL A 38 -1.77 2.86 -12.04
N THR A 39 -1.09 1.74 -11.90
CA THR A 39 -0.28 1.15 -12.98
C THR A 39 -1.17 0.47 -14.03
N LYS A 40 -0.59 0.06 -15.16
CA LYS A 40 -1.34 -0.70 -16.19
C LYS A 40 -1.86 -2.05 -15.71
N GLN A 41 -1.15 -2.68 -14.77
CA GLN A 41 -1.52 -3.97 -14.18
C GLN A 41 -2.46 -3.82 -12.96
N GLY A 42 -2.90 -2.59 -12.68
CA GLY A 42 -3.85 -2.30 -11.61
C GLY A 42 -3.23 -2.16 -10.22
N ALA A 43 -1.90 -2.15 -10.11
CA ALA A 43 -1.29 -1.82 -8.82
C ALA A 43 -1.53 -0.33 -8.51
N VAL A 44 -1.96 -0.05 -7.28
CA VAL A 44 -2.26 1.31 -6.80
C VAL A 44 -1.13 1.78 -5.89
N VAL A 45 -0.49 2.86 -6.26
CA VAL A 45 0.48 3.56 -5.42
C VAL A 45 -0.19 4.78 -4.82
N SER A 46 -0.16 4.93 -3.50
CA SER A 46 -0.81 6.06 -2.83
C SER A 46 0.04 6.69 -1.75
N ASP A 47 -0.05 8.02 -1.66
CA ASP A 47 0.49 8.87 -0.61
C ASP A 47 -0.67 9.39 0.25
N TRP A 48 -0.56 9.21 1.56
CA TRP A 48 -1.57 9.60 2.55
C TRP A 48 -0.94 10.59 3.51
N LYS A 49 -1.39 11.83 3.45
CA LYS A 49 -1.00 12.91 4.38
C LYS A 49 -2.26 13.38 5.07
N MET A 50 -2.38 13.12 6.36
CA MET A 50 -3.62 13.37 7.09
C MET A 50 -3.30 13.93 8.47
N ASN A 51 -4.10 14.92 8.90
CA ASN A 51 -4.14 15.42 10.26
C ASN A 51 -5.60 15.66 10.62
N TYR A 52 -6.15 14.82 11.48
CA TYR A 52 -7.53 14.96 11.95
C TYR A 52 -7.61 15.87 13.18
N PHE A 53 -8.66 16.69 13.28
CA PHE A 53 -8.85 17.60 14.42
C PHE A 53 -9.23 16.87 15.72
N SER A 54 -9.85 15.71 15.60
CA SER A 54 -10.24 14.82 16.71
C SER A 54 -10.01 13.38 16.31
N ASP A 55 -10.14 12.46 17.27
CA ASP A 55 -10.03 11.02 17.00
C ASP A 55 -11.03 10.60 15.93
N MET A 56 -10.53 9.87 14.93
CA MET A 56 -11.30 9.42 13.78
C MET A 56 -11.33 7.90 13.74
N ASN A 57 -12.53 7.33 13.84
CA ASN A 57 -12.75 5.91 13.65
C ASN A 57 -13.29 5.68 12.23
N VAL A 58 -12.54 4.93 11.45
CA VAL A 58 -12.88 4.58 10.07
C VAL A 58 -13.06 3.08 9.98
N GLN A 59 -14.14 2.67 9.32
CA GLN A 59 -14.37 1.26 9.01
C GLN A 59 -14.51 1.11 7.49
N GLY A 60 -13.97 0.03 6.97
CA GLY A 60 -14.07 -0.28 5.55
C GLY A 60 -13.93 -1.76 5.28
N VAL A 61 -14.55 -2.19 4.20
CA VAL A 61 -14.37 -3.55 3.66
C VAL A 61 -13.68 -3.43 2.33
N SER A 62 -12.58 -4.13 2.17
CA SER A 62 -12.04 -4.33 0.83
C SER A 62 -12.83 -5.43 0.14
N CYS A 63 -13.54 -5.07 -0.92
CA CYS A 63 -14.22 -6.03 -1.79
C CYS A 63 -13.26 -6.74 -2.75
N GLU A 64 -12.04 -6.24 -2.89
CA GLU A 64 -11.02 -6.75 -3.81
C GLU A 64 -9.97 -7.55 -3.05
N ASP A 65 -9.43 -8.57 -3.71
CA ASP A 65 -8.35 -9.39 -3.20
C ASP A 65 -7.01 -8.80 -3.65
N TYR A 66 -6.20 -8.33 -2.70
CA TYR A 66 -4.91 -7.71 -2.97
C TYR A 66 -3.89 -7.98 -1.87
N ILE A 67 -2.65 -7.86 -2.22
CA ILE A 67 -1.53 -7.67 -1.30
C ILE A 67 -1.35 -6.17 -1.07
N GLN A 68 -1.22 -5.78 0.19
CA GLN A 68 -0.94 -4.40 0.57
C GLN A 68 0.40 -4.28 1.29
N LEU A 69 1.24 -3.36 0.79
CA LEU A 69 2.44 -2.90 1.46
C LEU A 69 2.15 -1.50 2.03
N LEU A 70 2.26 -1.35 3.34
CA LEU A 70 2.02 -0.09 4.05
C LEU A 70 3.31 0.36 4.72
N PHE A 71 3.69 1.63 4.51
CA PHE A 71 4.90 2.25 5.03
C PHE A 71 4.53 3.46 5.87
N CYS A 72 4.98 3.50 7.13
CA CYS A 72 4.69 4.56 8.08
C CYS A 72 5.91 5.49 8.24
N PHE A 73 5.79 6.71 7.73
CA PHE A 73 6.89 7.70 7.73
C PHE A 73 6.82 8.68 8.91
N ASN A 74 5.66 8.76 9.58
CA ASN A 74 5.47 9.64 10.73
C ASN A 74 4.68 8.92 11.83
N ASP A 75 3.69 9.55 12.42
CA ASP A 75 2.93 8.95 13.52
C ASP A 75 2.25 7.65 13.11
N GLY A 76 2.30 6.65 14.00
CA GLY A 76 1.78 5.32 13.75
C GLY A 76 0.26 5.23 13.85
N VAL A 77 -0.28 4.12 13.39
CA VAL A 77 -1.71 3.80 13.46
C VAL A 77 -1.91 2.37 13.95
N SER A 78 -3.02 2.16 14.63
CA SER A 78 -3.46 0.81 15.00
C SER A 78 -4.79 0.51 14.32
N TRP A 79 -4.96 -0.73 13.86
CA TRP A 79 -6.23 -1.18 13.29
C TRP A 79 -6.54 -2.61 13.66
N ASN A 80 -7.81 -2.92 13.68
CA ASN A 80 -8.33 -4.26 13.89
C ASN A 80 -8.90 -4.79 12.57
N ILE A 81 -8.58 -6.02 12.25
CA ILE A 81 -9.18 -6.75 11.13
C ILE A 81 -10.24 -7.67 11.75
N ALA A 82 -11.49 -7.58 11.28
CA ALA A 82 -12.54 -8.48 11.73
C ALA A 82 -12.11 -9.94 11.50
N ASP A 83 -12.39 -10.80 12.46
CA ASP A 83 -12.00 -12.22 12.50
C ASP A 83 -10.49 -12.48 12.79
N ALA A 84 -9.62 -11.50 12.67
CA ALA A 84 -8.28 -11.60 13.24
C ALA A 84 -8.36 -11.11 14.70
N ARG A 85 -8.15 -11.98 15.67
CA ARG A 85 -8.11 -11.63 17.12
C ARG A 85 -6.91 -10.73 17.47
N GLN A 86 -6.32 -10.07 16.48
CA GLN A 86 -5.10 -9.28 16.64
C GLN A 86 -5.35 -7.84 16.23
N CYS A 87 -5.06 -6.94 17.16
CA CYS A 87 -4.82 -5.54 16.84
C CYS A 87 -3.47 -5.43 16.16
N VAL A 88 -3.44 -4.84 14.99
CA VAL A 88 -2.22 -4.54 14.24
C VAL A 88 -1.85 -3.09 14.50
N SER A 89 -0.60 -2.85 14.81
CA SER A 89 -0.07 -1.48 14.91
C SER A 89 1.16 -1.35 14.02
N ILE A 90 1.34 -0.18 13.44
CA ILE A 90 2.55 0.20 12.71
C ILE A 90 3.05 1.51 13.28
N GLN A 91 4.35 1.60 13.51
CA GLN A 91 5.01 2.77 14.08
C GLN A 91 5.85 3.48 13.03
N LYS A 92 6.30 4.70 13.35
CA LYS A 92 7.23 5.44 12.49
C LYS A 92 8.47 4.61 12.15
N GLY A 93 8.82 4.56 10.88
CA GLY A 93 9.95 3.80 10.35
C GLY A 93 9.67 2.31 10.15
N GLU A 94 8.45 1.86 10.42
CA GLU A 94 8.01 0.50 10.13
C GLU A 94 7.21 0.43 8.83
N SER A 95 7.27 -0.73 8.21
CA SER A 95 6.39 -1.11 7.12
C SER A 95 5.80 -2.49 7.38
N CYS A 96 4.67 -2.79 6.77
CA CYS A 96 4.07 -4.12 6.84
C CYS A 96 3.49 -4.54 5.49
N ILE A 97 3.44 -5.86 5.28
CA ILE A 97 2.75 -6.48 4.17
C ILE A 97 1.65 -7.39 4.71
N TYR A 98 0.49 -7.34 4.09
CA TYR A 98 -0.64 -8.20 4.42
C TYR A 98 -1.61 -8.35 3.24
N ARG A 99 -2.44 -9.40 3.28
CA ARG A 99 -3.50 -9.62 2.31
C ARG A 99 -4.79 -8.95 2.78
N GLY A 100 -5.33 -8.04 1.96
CA GLY A 100 -6.68 -7.53 2.09
C GLY A 100 -7.65 -8.39 1.28
N HIS A 101 -8.68 -8.94 1.92
CA HIS A 101 -9.69 -9.75 1.23
C HIS A 101 -10.96 -9.84 2.05
N GLY A 102 -12.01 -9.13 1.62
CA GLY A 102 -13.37 -9.27 2.15
C GLY A 102 -13.55 -9.03 3.65
N LYS A 103 -12.49 -8.64 4.35
CA LYS A 103 -12.52 -8.44 5.81
C LYS A 103 -12.83 -6.99 6.15
N MET A 104 -13.62 -6.82 7.20
CA MET A 104 -13.87 -5.51 7.77
C MET A 104 -12.62 -5.05 8.51
N GLU A 105 -12.12 -3.87 8.17
CA GLU A 105 -11.02 -3.21 8.86
C GLU A 105 -11.56 -2.03 9.68
N TYR A 106 -11.09 -1.91 10.91
CA TYR A 106 -11.42 -0.81 11.82
C TYR A 106 -10.13 -0.06 12.15
N LEU A 107 -10.00 1.15 11.64
CA LEU A 107 -8.84 2.01 11.85
C LEU A 107 -9.20 3.11 12.85
N CYS A 108 -8.28 3.36 13.78
CA CYS A 108 -8.39 4.45 14.74
C CYS A 108 -7.22 5.42 14.54
N TYR A 109 -7.53 6.61 14.07
CA TYR A 109 -6.57 7.71 13.93
C TYR A 109 -6.72 8.67 15.10
N SER A 110 -5.65 8.89 15.84
CA SER A 110 -5.66 9.87 16.94
C SER A 110 -5.73 11.28 16.39
N GLY A 111 -6.55 12.11 17.02
CA GLY A 111 -6.66 13.52 16.66
C GLY A 111 -5.36 14.30 16.93
N LYS A 112 -5.14 15.37 16.17
CA LYS A 112 -3.96 16.25 16.25
C LYS A 112 -2.62 15.55 15.98
N THR A 113 -2.68 14.41 15.30
CA THR A 113 -1.52 13.60 14.92
C THR A 113 -1.27 13.72 13.42
N ASN A 114 -0.01 13.80 13.02
CA ASN A 114 0.36 13.93 11.61
C ASN A 114 0.67 12.56 11.02
N PHE A 115 -0.26 12.01 10.27
CA PHE A 115 -0.08 10.75 9.59
C PHE A 115 0.57 10.97 8.22
N LEU A 116 1.62 10.20 7.95
CA LEU A 116 2.27 10.14 6.66
C LEU A 116 2.51 8.68 6.30
N PHE A 117 1.66 8.16 5.43
CA PHE A 117 1.77 6.79 4.94
C PHE A 117 1.99 6.78 3.43
N LYS A 118 2.73 5.76 2.99
CA LYS A 118 2.77 5.35 1.60
C LYS A 118 2.27 3.93 1.50
N ASN A 119 1.51 3.65 0.46
CA ASN A 119 0.84 2.38 0.31
C ASN A 119 0.93 1.90 -1.13
N ILE A 120 1.20 0.61 -1.30
CA ILE A 120 1.10 -0.07 -2.58
C ILE A 120 0.14 -1.23 -2.43
N LYS A 121 -0.93 -1.22 -3.21
CA LYS A 121 -1.87 -2.33 -3.35
C LYS A 121 -1.62 -3.02 -4.68
N ILE A 122 -1.38 -4.33 -4.63
CA ILE A 122 -1.16 -5.14 -5.82
C ILE A 122 -2.29 -6.18 -5.89
N PRO A 123 -3.11 -6.19 -6.96
CA PRO A 123 -4.15 -7.19 -7.13
C PRO A 123 -3.57 -8.61 -7.03
N MET A 124 -4.25 -9.51 -6.33
CA MET A 124 -3.74 -10.88 -6.11
C MET A 124 -3.41 -11.61 -7.41
N PRO A 125 -4.22 -11.56 -8.49
CA PRO A 125 -3.84 -12.20 -9.74
C PRO A 125 -2.52 -11.68 -10.32
N TYR A 126 -2.26 -10.37 -10.16
CA TYR A 126 -1.01 -9.77 -10.62
C TYR A 126 0.17 -10.15 -9.71
N PHE A 127 -0.04 -10.20 -8.40
CA PHE A 127 0.97 -10.66 -7.45
C PHE A 127 1.37 -12.12 -7.69
N HIS A 128 0.39 -13.02 -7.89
CA HIS A 128 0.65 -14.42 -8.25
C HIS A 128 1.43 -14.54 -9.57
N LYS A 129 1.06 -13.73 -10.58
CA LYS A 129 1.79 -13.69 -11.83
C LYS A 129 3.25 -13.29 -11.61
N ILE A 130 3.51 -12.25 -10.81
CA ILE A 130 4.89 -11.85 -10.47
C ILE A 130 5.64 -13.02 -9.81
N LEU A 131 5.03 -13.69 -8.84
CA LEU A 131 5.68 -14.82 -8.20
C LEU A 131 5.98 -15.94 -9.20
N SER A 132 5.01 -16.34 -10.03
CA SER A 132 5.18 -17.42 -11.02
C SER A 132 6.16 -17.10 -12.14
N ASP A 133 6.35 -15.82 -12.48
CA ASP A 133 7.29 -15.40 -13.53
C ASP A 133 8.76 -15.41 -13.05
N TYR A 134 9.02 -15.32 -11.71
CA TYR A 134 10.36 -15.10 -11.18
C TYR A 134 10.82 -16.10 -10.12
N PHE A 135 9.93 -16.93 -9.58
CA PHE A 135 10.24 -17.88 -8.50
C PHE A 135 9.82 -19.30 -8.85
N GLU A 136 10.48 -20.28 -8.25
CA GLU A 136 10.08 -21.68 -8.34
C GLU A 136 8.90 -21.99 -7.41
N ASP A 137 8.13 -23.04 -7.69
CA ASP A 137 6.91 -23.40 -6.94
C ASP A 137 7.15 -23.51 -5.42
N SER A 138 8.28 -24.08 -5.02
CA SER A 138 8.65 -24.22 -3.61
C SER A 138 8.89 -22.89 -2.91
N GLU A 139 9.39 -21.89 -3.62
CA GLU A 139 9.61 -20.54 -3.12
C GLU A 139 8.27 -19.77 -3.06
N ILE A 140 7.40 -19.95 -4.05
CA ILE A 140 6.06 -19.39 -4.10
C ILE A 140 5.27 -19.83 -2.87
N ASP A 141 5.21 -21.14 -2.59
CA ASP A 141 4.54 -21.71 -1.42
C ASP A 141 5.06 -21.11 -0.11
N ALA A 142 6.38 -20.93 -0.01
CA ALA A 142 7.01 -20.33 1.17
C ALA A 142 6.61 -18.86 1.33
N TYR A 143 6.60 -18.07 0.25
CA TYR A 143 6.16 -16.67 0.28
C TYR A 143 4.67 -16.56 0.59
N GLU A 144 3.81 -17.33 -0.06
CA GLU A 144 2.38 -17.33 0.17
C GLU A 144 2.05 -17.67 1.62
N LYS A 145 2.60 -18.75 2.14
CA LYS A 145 2.42 -19.13 3.54
C LYS A 145 2.85 -18.02 4.50
N LYS A 146 3.92 -17.32 4.19
CA LYS A 146 4.51 -16.30 5.05
C LYS A 146 3.77 -14.95 4.97
N LEU A 147 3.40 -14.54 3.76
CA LEU A 147 2.83 -13.23 3.51
C LEU A 147 1.30 -13.21 3.63
N LEU A 148 0.64 -14.35 3.34
CA LEU A 148 -0.82 -14.40 3.27
C LEU A 148 -1.49 -14.88 4.56
N THR A 149 -0.74 -15.51 5.47
CA THR A 149 -1.30 -16.02 6.75
C THR A 149 -1.22 -15.03 7.91
N GLY A 150 -0.54 -13.90 7.72
CA GLY A 150 -0.34 -12.93 8.78
C GLY A 150 0.12 -11.58 8.28
N ILE A 151 0.66 -10.78 9.19
CA ILE A 151 1.25 -9.48 8.90
C ILE A 151 2.74 -9.57 9.16
N SER A 152 3.52 -9.40 8.12
CA SER A 152 4.97 -9.33 8.22
C SER A 152 5.42 -7.88 8.27
N LYS A 153 6.22 -7.54 9.28
CA LYS A 153 6.77 -6.19 9.45
C LYS A 153 8.26 -6.17 9.15
N VAL A 154 8.71 -5.10 8.52
CA VAL A 154 10.13 -4.78 8.34
C VAL A 154 10.37 -3.29 8.56
N SER A 155 11.58 -2.91 8.92
CA SER A 155 11.96 -1.50 9.00
C SER A 155 12.06 -0.88 7.62
N ILE A 156 11.62 0.37 7.49
CA ILE A 156 11.82 1.15 6.26
C ILE A 156 13.32 1.45 6.14
N THR A 157 13.92 1.08 5.01
CA THR A 157 15.33 1.36 4.75
C THR A 157 15.49 2.68 3.98
N PRO A 158 16.67 3.33 4.04
CA PRO A 158 16.94 4.51 3.21
C PRO A 158 16.77 4.25 1.71
N TYR A 159 17.00 3.02 1.27
CA TYR A 159 16.79 2.65 -0.13
C TYR A 159 15.29 2.61 -0.50
N MET A 160 14.42 2.10 0.38
CA MET A 160 12.96 2.17 0.17
C MET A 160 12.47 3.63 0.12
N GLU A 161 13.01 4.49 0.99
CA GLU A 161 12.71 5.94 0.95
C GLU A 161 13.11 6.58 -0.38
N HIS A 162 14.28 6.21 -0.91
CA HIS A 162 14.76 6.68 -2.19
C HIS A 162 13.84 6.28 -3.35
N ILE A 163 13.41 5.01 -3.40
CA ILE A 163 12.44 4.53 -4.40
C ILE A 163 11.15 5.36 -4.35
N PHE A 164 10.63 5.65 -3.15
CA PHE A 164 9.44 6.49 -3.01
C PHE A 164 9.66 7.95 -3.43
N ALA A 165 10.86 8.48 -3.27
CA ALA A 165 11.20 9.81 -3.75
C ALA A 165 11.18 9.86 -5.29
N GLU A 166 11.74 8.84 -5.94
CA GLU A 166 11.76 8.73 -7.39
C GLU A 166 10.39 8.43 -8.01
N LEU A 167 9.50 7.72 -7.29
CA LEU A 167 8.16 7.40 -7.80
C LEU A 167 7.40 8.63 -8.33
N LYS A 168 7.65 9.82 -7.79
CA LYS A 168 7.02 11.07 -8.25
C LYS A 168 7.45 11.48 -9.66
N ASP A 169 8.58 10.99 -10.10
CA ASP A 169 9.17 11.38 -11.39
C ASP A 169 8.46 10.76 -12.60
N PHE A 170 7.49 9.85 -12.36
CA PHE A 170 6.69 9.27 -13.46
C PHE A 170 6.02 10.32 -14.34
N THR A 171 5.73 11.50 -13.80
CA THR A 171 5.12 12.62 -14.55
C THR A 171 6.05 13.22 -15.61
N GLN A 172 7.35 12.96 -15.54
CA GLN A 172 8.32 13.36 -16.55
C GLN A 172 8.22 12.50 -17.82
N TYR A 173 7.57 11.34 -17.72
CA TYR A 173 7.42 10.40 -18.83
C TYR A 173 6.00 10.44 -19.39
N ARG A 174 5.88 10.43 -20.72
CA ARG A 174 4.57 10.50 -21.40
C ARG A 174 4.04 9.11 -21.77
N GLY A 175 2.74 8.95 -21.72
CA GLY A 175 2.04 7.75 -22.19
C GLY A 175 2.54 6.47 -21.53
N GLY A 176 2.80 5.46 -22.33
CA GLY A 176 3.26 4.15 -21.87
C GLY A 176 4.57 4.16 -21.09
N LEU A 177 5.46 5.14 -21.32
CA LEU A 177 6.72 5.25 -20.58
C LEU A 177 6.48 5.61 -19.13
N GLY A 178 5.47 6.43 -18.81
CA GLY A 178 5.12 6.72 -17.42
C GLY A 178 4.63 5.48 -16.68
N TYR A 179 3.84 4.63 -17.35
CA TYR A 179 3.43 3.35 -16.77
C TYR A 179 4.60 2.39 -16.58
N LEU A 180 5.49 2.28 -17.58
CA LEU A 180 6.68 1.44 -17.48
C LEU A 180 7.57 1.87 -16.31
N PHE A 181 7.76 3.19 -16.13
CA PHE A 181 8.51 3.73 -15.00
C PHE A 181 7.85 3.39 -13.65
N LEU A 182 6.54 3.62 -13.51
CA LEU A 182 5.80 3.29 -12.29
C LEU A 182 5.91 1.80 -11.95
N GLU A 183 5.71 0.94 -12.92
CA GLU A 183 5.81 -0.51 -12.71
C GLU A 183 7.23 -0.92 -12.33
N SER A 184 8.25 -0.37 -12.96
CA SER A 184 9.64 -0.67 -12.59
C SER A 184 9.93 -0.33 -11.13
N LYS A 185 9.38 0.79 -10.60
CA LYS A 185 9.55 1.19 -9.20
C LYS A 185 8.74 0.33 -8.24
N VAL A 186 7.56 -0.13 -8.64
CA VAL A 186 6.76 -1.11 -7.86
C VAL A 186 7.52 -2.43 -7.76
N PHE A 187 8.10 -2.93 -8.86
CA PHE A 187 8.92 -4.14 -8.86
C PHE A 187 10.18 -4.00 -8.00
N GLU A 188 10.88 -2.88 -8.13
CA GLU A 188 12.07 -2.59 -7.35
C GLU A 188 11.77 -2.61 -5.85
N LEU A 189 10.69 -1.91 -5.43
CA LEU A 189 10.29 -1.87 -4.03
C LEU A 189 9.84 -3.24 -3.53
N LEU A 190 9.08 -4.00 -4.33
CA LEU A 190 8.64 -5.35 -4.00
C LEU A 190 9.85 -6.28 -3.80
N SER A 191 10.83 -6.23 -4.69
CA SER A 191 12.06 -7.02 -4.60
C SER A 191 12.83 -6.73 -3.31
N VAL A 192 13.04 -5.46 -2.99
CA VAL A 192 13.71 -5.04 -1.74
C VAL A 192 12.91 -5.50 -0.52
N TYR A 193 11.60 -5.37 -0.56
CA TYR A 193 10.72 -5.77 0.54
C TYR A 193 10.73 -7.28 0.78
N LEU A 194 10.57 -8.09 -0.27
CA LEU A 194 10.59 -9.55 -0.18
C LEU A 194 11.95 -10.06 0.32
N SER A 195 13.05 -9.43 -0.12
CA SER A 195 14.38 -9.71 0.40
C SER A 195 14.48 -9.45 1.90
N ALA A 196 14.01 -8.29 2.37
CA ALA A 196 14.03 -7.94 3.80
C ALA A 196 13.19 -8.91 4.64
N VAL A 197 12.00 -9.30 4.16
CA VAL A 197 11.15 -10.29 4.83
C VAL A 197 11.83 -11.66 4.89
N SER A 198 12.57 -12.06 3.86
CA SER A 198 13.30 -13.33 3.84
C SER A 198 14.45 -13.34 4.86
N TYR A 199 15.17 -12.25 4.99
CA TYR A 199 16.32 -12.11 5.91
C TYR A 199 15.91 -12.14 7.40
N THR A 200 14.78 -11.55 7.77
CA THR A 200 14.33 -11.48 9.18
C THR A 200 14.08 -12.85 9.80
N HIS A 201 13.98 -13.91 9.01
CA HIS A 201 13.76 -15.27 9.50
C HIS A 201 14.99 -16.19 9.49
N LEU A 202 16.09 -15.77 8.89
CA LEU A 202 17.36 -16.50 8.97
C LEU A 202 18.16 -16.15 10.23
N THR A 203 17.76 -15.12 10.97
CA THR A 203 18.48 -14.58 12.13
C THR A 203 17.82 -14.83 13.49
N LEU A 204 16.72 -15.60 13.55
CA LEU A 204 16.17 -16.05 14.83
C LEU A 204 16.66 -17.48 15.12
N PRO A 205 17.30 -17.70 16.27
CA PRO A 205 17.77 -19.02 16.71
C PRO A 205 16.60 -19.95 17.02
#